data_805961767a1fb97042ecd6db114cf6a1
#
_entry.id   805961767a1fb97042ecd6db114cf6a1
#
_cell.length_a   1.000
_cell.length_b   1.000
_cell.length_c   1.000
_cell.angle_alpha   90.00
_cell.angle_beta   90.00
_cell.angle_gamma   90.00
#
_symmetry.space_group_name_H-M   'P 1'
#
loop_
_entity.id
_entity.type
_entity.pdbx_description
1 polymer ?
#
loop_
_entity_poly.entity_id
_entity_poly.type
_entity_poly.pdbx_seq_one_letter_code
_entity_poly.pdbx_strand_id
1 'polypeptide(L)'
;VNGRHWFDMLVLSIPGAVAAIPEGLPAITTIILALGTQKMASRNALVRKLPAVETLGGTEVICSDKTGTLTQNKMTIEKVYYDGQVHDANENIDLELPVMKIMNLANDTKIANDKSLIGDPTETAMVQYGLEKGFDLSAKLVDMPRVGEVPFESDRKLMSTIHPEGNQFLVATKGAPD
;
A
#
# COMPACT_ATOMS: atom_id res chain seq x y z
N VAL A 1 -29.69 -29.32 -59.78
CA VAL A 1 -28.49 -29.99 -59.23
C VAL A 1 -27.90 -30.77 -60.39
N ASN A 2 -26.86 -30.25 -61.00
CA ASN A 2 -26.25 -30.68 -62.27
C ASN A 2 -25.50 -32.04 -62.10
N GLY A 3 -26.15 -33.18 -62.16
CA GLY A 3 -25.58 -34.49 -62.46
C GLY A 3 -24.24 -34.90 -61.87
N ARG A 4 -23.70 -34.19 -60.89
CA ARG A 4 -22.48 -34.54 -60.20
C ARG A 4 -22.80 -35.47 -59.00
N HIS A 5 -21.97 -36.49 -58.82
CA HIS A 5 -22.12 -37.43 -57.70
C HIS A 5 -22.04 -36.63 -56.40
N TRP A 6 -22.93 -36.90 -55.45
CA TRP A 6 -22.94 -36.25 -54.15
C TRP A 6 -21.59 -36.36 -53.41
N PHE A 7 -20.87 -37.47 -53.65
CA PHE A 7 -19.54 -37.71 -53.09
C PHE A 7 -18.49 -36.70 -53.57
N ASP A 8 -18.50 -36.40 -54.87
CA ASP A 8 -17.59 -35.39 -55.45
C ASP A 8 -17.87 -33.98 -54.89
N MET A 9 -19.13 -33.70 -54.66
CA MET A 9 -19.54 -32.41 -54.04
C MET A 9 -19.08 -32.31 -52.59
N LEU A 10 -19.12 -33.46 -51.86
CA LEU A 10 -18.65 -33.50 -50.48
C LEU A 10 -17.14 -33.38 -50.40
N VAL A 11 -16.39 -34.06 -51.25
CA VAL A 11 -14.93 -33.94 -51.33
C VAL A 11 -14.49 -32.54 -51.70
N LEU A 12 -15.21 -31.81 -52.58
CA LEU A 12 -14.92 -30.43 -52.93
C LEU A 12 -15.34 -29.42 -51.84
N SER A 13 -16.33 -29.76 -51.01
CA SER A 13 -16.80 -28.85 -49.95
C SER A 13 -15.84 -28.79 -48.73
N ILE A 14 -15.10 -29.88 -48.45
CA ILE A 14 -14.15 -29.95 -47.34
C ILE A 14 -13.00 -28.92 -47.52
N PRO A 15 -12.25 -28.90 -48.64
CA PRO A 15 -11.22 -27.86 -48.86
C PRO A 15 -11.79 -26.45 -48.86
N GLY A 16 -13.01 -26.26 -49.38
CA GLY A 16 -13.68 -24.95 -49.38
C GLY A 16 -14.01 -24.50 -47.94
N ALA A 17 -14.47 -25.41 -47.09
CA ALA A 17 -14.73 -25.11 -45.68
C ALA A 17 -13.44 -24.78 -44.91
N VAL A 18 -12.36 -25.54 -45.14
CA VAL A 18 -11.05 -25.27 -44.50
C VAL A 18 -10.48 -23.93 -44.97
N ALA A 19 -10.59 -23.61 -46.29
CA ALA A 19 -10.11 -22.33 -46.81
C ALA A 19 -10.89 -21.10 -46.28
N ALA A 20 -12.14 -21.33 -45.81
CA ALA A 20 -12.94 -20.26 -45.22
C ALA A 20 -12.55 -19.96 -43.76
N ILE A 21 -11.73 -20.81 -43.11
CA ILE A 21 -11.25 -20.59 -41.75
C ILE A 21 -10.06 -19.60 -41.80
N PRO A 22 -10.16 -18.41 -41.19
CA PRO A 22 -9.04 -17.46 -41.17
C PRO A 22 -7.93 -17.92 -40.22
N GLU A 23 -7.07 -18.83 -40.70
CA GLU A 23 -6.00 -19.45 -39.90
C GLU A 23 -5.01 -18.44 -39.28
N GLY A 24 -4.87 -17.27 -39.89
CA GLY A 24 -4.01 -16.19 -39.39
C GLY A 24 -4.56 -15.43 -38.18
N LEU A 25 -5.87 -15.50 -37.93
CA LEU A 25 -6.51 -14.69 -36.89
C LEU A 25 -5.99 -15.01 -35.49
N PRO A 26 -5.87 -16.29 -35.06
CA PRO A 26 -5.31 -16.62 -33.73
C PRO A 26 -3.84 -16.19 -33.58
N ALA A 27 -3.05 -16.27 -34.63
CA ALA A 27 -1.64 -15.83 -34.62
C ALA A 27 -1.54 -14.31 -34.43
N ILE A 28 -2.32 -13.56 -35.20
CA ILE A 28 -2.35 -12.09 -35.14
C ILE A 28 -2.82 -11.61 -33.75
N THR A 29 -3.90 -12.18 -33.23
CA THR A 29 -4.40 -11.83 -31.87
C THR A 29 -3.37 -12.11 -30.80
N THR A 30 -2.67 -13.24 -30.85
CA THR A 30 -1.61 -13.57 -29.89
C THR A 30 -0.46 -12.58 -29.97
N ILE A 31 -0.02 -12.18 -31.15
CA ILE A 31 1.04 -11.19 -31.35
C ILE A 31 0.62 -9.82 -30.79
N ILE A 32 -0.60 -9.38 -31.09
CA ILE A 32 -1.12 -8.09 -30.58
C ILE A 32 -1.18 -8.09 -29.05
N LEU A 33 -1.69 -9.15 -28.43
CA LEU A 33 -1.74 -9.28 -26.97
C LEU A 33 -0.34 -9.34 -26.34
N ALA A 34 0.62 -10.00 -27.00
CA ALA A 34 2.01 -10.04 -26.55
C ALA A 34 2.66 -8.64 -26.57
N LEU A 35 2.47 -7.88 -27.66
CA LEU A 35 2.95 -6.50 -27.74
C LEU A 35 2.26 -5.59 -26.72
N GLY A 36 0.97 -5.77 -26.48
CA GLY A 36 0.21 -5.08 -25.44
C GLY A 36 0.80 -5.36 -24.04
N THR A 37 1.07 -6.63 -23.74
CA THR A 37 1.70 -7.05 -22.47
C THR A 37 3.08 -6.43 -22.29
N GLN A 38 3.90 -6.42 -23.33
CA GLN A 38 5.23 -5.79 -23.29
C GLN A 38 5.14 -4.28 -22.99
N LYS A 39 4.19 -3.60 -23.63
CA LYS A 39 3.95 -2.15 -23.40
C LYS A 39 3.44 -1.88 -21.98
N MET A 40 2.63 -2.76 -21.42
CA MET A 40 2.17 -2.67 -20.03
C MET A 40 3.33 -2.90 -19.05
N ALA A 41 4.16 -3.91 -19.29
CA ALA A 41 5.33 -4.21 -18.47
C ALA A 41 6.33 -3.03 -18.45
N SER A 42 6.54 -2.33 -19.56
CA SER A 42 7.38 -1.13 -19.61
C SER A 42 6.83 0.05 -18.79
N ARG A 43 5.58 -0.03 -18.35
CA ARG A 43 4.90 0.93 -17.47
C ARG A 43 4.64 0.36 -16.07
N ASN A 44 5.42 -0.64 -15.65
CA ASN A 44 5.31 -1.32 -14.35
C ASN A 44 3.96 -2.04 -14.10
N ALA A 45 3.20 -2.32 -15.15
CA ALA A 45 1.96 -3.10 -15.06
C ALA A 45 2.26 -4.56 -15.43
N LEU A 46 2.32 -5.45 -14.41
CA LEU A 46 2.63 -6.85 -14.60
C LEU A 46 1.38 -7.65 -14.96
N VAL A 47 1.32 -8.21 -16.17
CA VAL A 47 0.26 -9.09 -16.62
C VAL A 47 0.72 -10.53 -16.58
N ARG A 48 -0.01 -11.39 -15.88
CA ARG A 48 0.32 -12.83 -15.73
C ARG A 48 -0.34 -13.72 -16.78
N LYS A 49 -1.41 -13.26 -17.42
CA LYS A 49 -2.18 -14.03 -18.41
C LYS A 49 -2.52 -13.14 -19.59
N LEU A 50 -2.20 -13.56 -20.81
CA LEU A 50 -2.48 -12.80 -22.05
C LEU A 50 -3.94 -12.36 -22.20
N PRO A 51 -4.96 -13.23 -21.93
CA PRO A 51 -6.36 -12.81 -22.02
C PRO A 51 -6.75 -11.66 -21.11
N ALA A 52 -6.01 -11.44 -20.00
CA ALA A 52 -6.29 -10.33 -19.10
C ALA A 52 -6.07 -8.95 -19.75
N VAL A 53 -5.21 -8.85 -20.77
CA VAL A 53 -4.97 -7.62 -21.53
C VAL A 53 -6.22 -7.22 -22.31
N GLU A 54 -6.88 -8.21 -22.94
CA GLU A 54 -8.12 -8.00 -23.68
C GLU A 54 -9.26 -7.57 -22.75
N THR A 55 -9.43 -8.28 -21.63
CA THR A 55 -10.45 -7.94 -20.62
C THR A 55 -10.24 -6.53 -20.07
N LEU A 56 -8.99 -6.15 -19.78
CA LEU A 56 -8.66 -4.81 -19.30
C LEU A 56 -8.95 -3.74 -20.35
N GLY A 57 -8.68 -4.02 -21.63
CA GLY A 57 -8.94 -3.11 -22.74
C GLY A 57 -10.43 -2.86 -22.98
N GLY A 58 -11.31 -3.81 -22.63
CA GLY A 58 -12.77 -3.69 -22.70
C GLY A 58 -13.44 -3.16 -21.44
N THR A 59 -12.67 -2.75 -20.42
CA THR A 59 -13.25 -2.29 -19.16
C THR A 59 -13.80 -0.87 -19.28
N GLU A 60 -15.07 -0.69 -18.97
CA GLU A 60 -15.76 0.61 -18.98
C GLU A 60 -15.74 1.30 -17.63
N VAL A 61 -15.65 0.53 -16.53
CA VAL A 61 -15.68 1.05 -15.16
C VAL A 61 -14.51 0.48 -14.36
N ILE A 62 -13.75 1.36 -13.74
CA ILE A 62 -12.64 0.99 -12.85
C ILE A 62 -13.00 1.34 -11.41
N CYS A 63 -13.14 0.33 -10.55
CA CYS A 63 -13.30 0.52 -9.12
C CYS A 63 -11.91 0.41 -8.45
N SER A 64 -11.45 1.50 -7.83
CA SER A 64 -10.15 1.54 -7.16
C SER A 64 -10.33 1.80 -5.67
N ASP A 65 -9.63 1.03 -4.84
CA ASP A 65 -9.48 1.38 -3.43
C ASP A 65 -8.57 2.61 -3.29
N LYS A 66 -8.78 3.39 -2.22
CA LYS A 66 -8.01 4.61 -1.96
C LYS A 66 -6.60 4.28 -1.49
N THR A 67 -6.50 3.46 -0.44
CA THR A 67 -5.26 3.27 0.31
C THR A 67 -4.27 2.36 -0.41
N GLY A 68 -3.07 2.85 -0.66
CA GLY A 68 -2.02 2.11 -1.35
C GLY A 68 -2.18 1.99 -2.86
N THR A 69 -3.28 2.53 -3.44
CA THR A 69 -3.52 2.57 -4.89
C THR A 69 -3.56 4.01 -5.39
N LEU A 70 -4.45 4.83 -4.87
CA LEU A 70 -4.52 6.27 -5.16
C LEU A 70 -3.60 7.08 -4.25
N THR A 71 -3.23 6.54 -3.11
CA THR A 71 -2.30 7.12 -2.15
C THR A 71 -1.08 6.23 -1.98
N GLN A 72 0.01 6.79 -1.50
CA GLN A 72 1.26 6.07 -1.23
C GLN A 72 1.23 5.24 0.06
N ASN A 73 0.09 5.18 0.76
CA ASN A 73 -0.02 4.60 2.10
C ASN A 73 1.01 5.16 3.09
N LYS A 74 1.35 6.45 2.93
CA LYS A 74 2.29 7.18 3.77
C LYS A 74 1.54 8.31 4.46
N MET A 75 1.63 8.33 5.77
CA MET A 75 1.11 9.41 6.60
C MET A 75 2.22 10.40 6.91
N THR A 76 1.85 11.67 7.10
CA THR A 76 2.77 12.74 7.50
C THR A 76 2.04 13.64 8.50
N ILE A 77 2.73 14.07 9.54
CA ILE A 77 2.19 15.05 10.49
C ILE A 77 2.36 16.43 9.86
N GLU A 78 1.25 17.14 9.72
CA GLU A 78 1.24 18.51 9.21
C GLU A 78 1.09 19.55 10.35
N LYS A 79 0.33 19.19 11.39
CA LYS A 79 0.05 20.06 12.52
C LYS A 79 0.03 19.28 13.83
N VAL A 80 0.44 19.94 14.91
CA VAL A 80 0.41 19.41 16.27
C VAL A 80 -0.34 20.40 17.16
N TYR A 81 -1.28 19.91 17.96
CA TYR A 81 -2.01 20.70 18.93
C TYR A 81 -1.46 20.45 20.34
N TYR A 82 -0.98 21.49 21.00
CA TYR A 82 -0.58 21.47 22.39
C TYR A 82 -0.68 22.88 22.99
N ASP A 83 -0.76 22.98 24.31
CA ASP A 83 -0.90 24.26 25.04
C ASP A 83 -2.05 25.16 24.54
N GLY A 84 -3.15 24.55 24.09
CA GLY A 84 -4.33 25.27 23.62
C GLY A 84 -4.20 25.87 22.22
N GLN A 85 -3.10 25.60 21.49
CA GLN A 85 -2.82 26.16 20.15
C GLN A 85 -2.47 25.07 19.14
N VAL A 86 -2.71 25.38 17.87
CA VAL A 86 -2.29 24.55 16.74
C VAL A 86 -0.99 25.09 16.21
N HIS A 87 0.03 24.24 16.14
CA HIS A 87 1.35 24.53 15.62
C HIS A 87 1.55 23.81 14.28
N ASP A 88 2.23 24.46 13.35
CA ASP A 88 2.61 23.81 12.09
C ASP A 88 3.76 22.83 12.34
N ALA A 89 3.74 21.70 11.65
CA ALA A 89 4.78 20.68 11.80
C ALA A 89 6.20 21.20 11.51
N ASN A 90 6.33 22.28 10.71
CA ASN A 90 7.63 22.89 10.40
C ASN A 90 8.20 23.73 11.55
N GLU A 91 7.36 24.16 12.49
CA GLU A 91 7.80 24.96 13.64
C GLU A 91 8.73 24.14 14.56
N ASN A 92 9.58 24.85 15.31
CA ASN A 92 10.39 24.23 16.34
C ASN A 92 9.50 23.83 17.52
N ILE A 93 9.69 22.60 18.00
CA ILE A 93 8.96 22.04 19.12
C ILE A 93 9.94 21.59 20.20
N ASP A 94 9.61 21.82 21.47
CA ASP A 94 10.38 21.28 22.58
C ASP A 94 10.20 19.76 22.66
N LEU A 95 11.32 19.03 22.61
CA LEU A 95 11.35 17.57 22.61
C LEU A 95 10.91 16.94 23.93
N GLU A 96 10.97 17.70 25.03
CA GLU A 96 10.54 17.23 26.35
C GLU A 96 9.02 17.39 26.58
N LEU A 97 8.30 18.02 25.67
CA LEU A 97 6.85 18.14 25.78
C LEU A 97 6.19 16.74 25.84
N PRO A 98 5.13 16.58 26.66
CA PRO A 98 4.40 15.32 26.77
C PRO A 98 3.94 14.76 25.43
N VAL A 99 3.48 15.61 24.50
CA VAL A 99 3.04 15.22 23.17
C VAL A 99 4.17 14.51 22.40
N MET A 100 5.41 15.04 22.47
CA MET A 100 6.56 14.44 21.79
C MET A 100 6.95 13.10 22.41
N LYS A 101 6.94 13.00 23.73
CA LYS A 101 7.20 11.73 24.43
C LYS A 101 6.14 10.69 24.09
N ILE A 102 4.86 11.04 24.14
CA ILE A 102 3.75 10.12 23.85
C ILE A 102 3.81 9.63 22.40
N MET A 103 3.98 10.55 21.42
CA MET A 103 4.05 10.20 20.01
C MET A 103 5.17 9.20 19.69
N ASN A 104 6.31 9.33 20.36
CA ASN A 104 7.49 8.51 20.08
C ASN A 104 7.59 7.25 20.93
N LEU A 105 7.09 7.25 22.16
CA LEU A 105 7.20 6.11 23.08
C LEU A 105 6.00 5.15 23.02
N ALA A 106 4.78 5.69 22.80
CA ALA A 106 3.56 4.87 22.73
C ALA A 106 3.30 4.37 21.30
N ASN A 107 4.21 3.56 20.75
CA ASN A 107 4.06 2.96 19.42
C ASN A 107 4.86 1.66 19.29
N ASP A 108 4.56 0.89 18.24
CA ASP A 108 5.22 -0.39 17.93
C ASP A 108 6.12 -0.30 16.68
N THR A 109 6.44 0.92 16.25
CA THR A 109 7.33 1.17 15.11
C THR A 109 8.75 0.67 15.41
N LYS A 110 9.29 -0.08 14.48
CA LYS A 110 10.68 -0.56 14.52
C LYS A 110 11.53 0.22 13.54
N ILE A 111 12.73 0.56 13.97
CA ILE A 111 13.75 1.18 13.11
C ILE A 111 14.61 0.04 12.56
N ALA A 112 14.61 -0.17 11.26
CA ALA A 112 15.45 -1.16 10.59
C ALA A 112 16.91 -0.67 10.48
N ASN A 113 17.83 -1.57 10.13
CA ASN A 113 19.27 -1.26 10.02
C ASN A 113 19.59 -0.19 8.94
N ASP A 114 18.75 -0.09 7.93
CA ASP A 114 18.82 0.92 6.86
C ASP A 114 18.13 2.25 7.24
N LYS A 115 17.70 2.40 8.51
CA LYS A 115 16.94 3.52 9.06
C LYS A 115 15.51 3.65 8.53
N SER A 116 15.01 2.66 7.79
CA SER A 116 13.60 2.63 7.41
C SER A 116 12.71 2.32 8.63
N LEU A 117 11.51 2.88 8.65
CA LEU A 117 10.53 2.65 9.70
C LEU A 117 9.56 1.55 9.26
N ILE A 118 9.36 0.55 10.13
CA ILE A 118 8.47 -0.58 9.90
C ILE A 118 7.38 -0.55 10.97
N GLY A 119 6.12 -0.44 10.55
CA GLY A 119 4.98 -0.38 11.45
C GLY A 119 3.72 0.14 10.75
N ASP A 120 2.70 0.43 11.54
CA ASP A 120 1.49 1.10 11.05
C ASP A 120 1.83 2.48 10.49
N PRO A 121 1.21 2.91 9.36
CA PRO A 121 1.50 4.21 8.75
C PRO A 121 1.31 5.41 9.69
N THR A 122 0.33 5.35 10.58
CA THR A 122 0.09 6.42 11.56
C THR A 122 1.21 6.48 12.60
N GLU A 123 1.65 5.33 13.09
CA GLU A 123 2.75 5.23 14.07
C GLU A 123 4.08 5.63 13.46
N THR A 124 4.38 5.13 12.26
CA THR A 124 5.61 5.50 11.55
C THR A 124 5.67 7.00 11.26
N ALA A 125 4.53 7.66 10.98
CA ALA A 125 4.48 9.12 10.81
C ALA A 125 4.84 9.88 12.09
N MET A 126 4.39 9.40 13.26
CA MET A 126 4.72 10.01 14.55
C MET A 126 6.22 9.89 14.86
N VAL A 127 6.79 8.70 14.67
CA VAL A 127 8.22 8.46 14.88
C VAL A 127 9.06 9.24 13.87
N GLN A 128 8.66 9.26 12.59
CA GLN A 128 9.32 10.04 11.56
C GLN A 128 9.39 11.52 11.93
N TYR A 129 8.28 12.09 12.37
CA TYR A 129 8.23 13.48 12.84
C TYR A 129 9.18 13.71 14.03
N GLY A 130 9.21 12.81 15.01
CA GLY A 130 10.15 12.87 16.13
C GLY A 130 11.60 12.91 15.67
N LEU A 131 11.98 11.98 14.77
CA LEU A 131 13.33 11.90 14.22
C LEU A 131 13.71 13.17 13.44
N GLU A 132 12.81 13.73 12.64
CA GLU A 132 13.02 14.97 11.90
C GLU A 132 13.22 16.17 12.82
N LYS A 133 12.59 16.18 13.99
CA LYS A 133 12.78 17.21 15.03
C LYS A 133 14.01 16.97 15.91
N GLY A 134 14.69 15.83 15.74
CA GLY A 134 15.88 15.49 16.53
C GLY A 134 15.60 14.68 17.80
N PHE A 135 14.41 14.09 17.94
CA PHE A 135 14.10 13.18 19.02
C PHE A 135 14.85 11.86 18.83
N ASP A 136 15.84 11.59 19.64
CA ASP A 136 16.58 10.33 19.61
C ASP A 136 15.80 9.23 20.32
N LEU A 137 14.95 8.54 19.57
CA LEU A 137 14.14 7.44 20.08
C LEU A 137 14.99 6.32 20.69
N SER A 138 16.13 6.01 20.07
CA SER A 138 17.00 4.92 20.55
C SER A 138 17.61 5.26 21.90
N ALA A 139 18.11 6.47 22.08
CA ALA A 139 18.63 6.94 23.35
C ALA A 139 17.53 7.03 24.42
N LYS A 140 16.37 7.56 24.07
CA LYS A 140 15.22 7.65 25.01
C LYS A 140 14.73 6.27 25.47
N LEU A 141 14.72 5.26 24.60
CA LEU A 141 14.34 3.88 25.00
C LEU A 141 15.36 3.19 25.90
N VAL A 142 16.61 3.64 25.91
CA VAL A 142 17.62 3.19 26.88
C VAL A 142 17.35 3.83 28.25
N ASP A 143 17.07 5.11 28.31
CA ASP A 143 16.79 5.86 29.55
C ASP A 143 15.42 5.53 30.12
N MET A 144 14.44 5.34 29.26
CA MET A 144 13.03 5.10 29.58
C MET A 144 12.53 3.83 28.86
N PRO A 145 13.02 2.63 29.24
CA PRO A 145 12.61 1.40 28.60
C PRO A 145 11.12 1.13 28.82
N ARG A 146 10.47 0.47 27.84
CA ARG A 146 9.09 0.02 28.02
C ARG A 146 9.09 -1.15 29.02
N VAL A 147 8.55 -0.91 30.21
CA VAL A 147 8.45 -1.90 31.29
C VAL A 147 7.07 -2.55 31.39
N GLY A 148 6.08 -1.99 30.70
CA GLY A 148 4.74 -2.55 30.60
C GLY A 148 3.98 -1.94 29.44
N GLU A 149 2.93 -2.64 29.03
CA GLU A 149 2.03 -2.15 27.98
C GLU A 149 0.61 -2.66 28.18
N VAL A 150 -0.35 -1.88 27.68
CA VAL A 150 -1.71 -2.30 27.40
C VAL A 150 -1.88 -2.13 25.89
N PRO A 151 -1.91 -3.23 25.12
CA PRO A 151 -1.99 -3.19 23.68
C PRO A 151 -3.25 -2.44 23.19
N PHE A 152 -3.27 -2.09 21.92
CA PHE A 152 -4.45 -1.50 21.30
C PHE A 152 -5.62 -2.49 21.36
N GLU A 153 -6.72 -2.05 21.93
CA GLU A 153 -7.99 -2.77 21.95
C GLU A 153 -9.07 -1.96 21.25
N SER A 154 -9.82 -2.62 20.36
CA SER A 154 -10.87 -1.97 19.58
C SER A 154 -11.98 -1.38 20.43
N ASP A 155 -12.28 -1.98 21.59
CA ASP A 155 -13.32 -1.49 22.50
C ASP A 155 -12.90 -0.21 23.22
N ARG A 156 -11.62 -0.12 23.60
CA ARG A 156 -11.04 1.07 24.22
C ARG A 156 -10.61 2.12 23.21
N LYS A 157 -10.28 1.72 21.99
CA LYS A 157 -9.62 2.53 20.93
C LYS A 157 -8.32 3.21 21.41
N LEU A 158 -7.68 2.66 22.40
CA LEU A 158 -6.49 3.19 23.05
C LEU A 158 -5.41 2.14 23.18
N MET A 159 -4.16 2.60 23.13
CA MET A 159 -2.95 1.86 23.47
C MET A 159 -2.20 2.63 24.56
N SER A 160 -1.61 1.94 25.53
CA SER A 160 -0.81 2.57 26.57
C SER A 160 0.52 1.84 26.74
N THR A 161 1.59 2.59 26.96
CA THR A 161 2.92 2.06 27.30
C THR A 161 3.39 2.68 28.61
N ILE A 162 4.17 1.93 29.37
CA ILE A 162 4.64 2.33 30.71
C ILE A 162 6.15 2.40 30.67
N HIS A 163 6.69 3.54 31.07
CA HIS A 163 8.12 3.84 31.06
C HIS A 163 8.56 4.41 32.42
N PRO A 164 9.71 4.02 32.98
CA PRO A 164 10.24 4.65 34.18
C PRO A 164 10.71 6.07 33.83
N GLU A 165 10.39 7.04 34.72
CA GLU A 165 10.85 8.44 34.63
C GLU A 165 11.28 8.89 36.03
N GLY A 166 12.55 8.76 36.33
CA GLY A 166 13.09 9.01 37.69
C GLY A 166 12.49 8.06 38.74
N ASN A 167 11.80 8.61 39.75
CA ASN A 167 11.13 7.83 40.80
C ASN A 167 9.65 7.56 40.51
N GLN A 168 9.19 7.88 39.30
CA GLN A 168 7.79 7.74 38.88
C GLN A 168 7.71 6.93 37.58
N PHE A 169 6.50 6.71 37.11
CA PHE A 169 6.24 6.09 35.82
C PHE A 169 5.48 7.05 34.93
N LEU A 170 5.96 7.20 33.71
CA LEU A 170 5.21 7.82 32.62
C LEU A 170 4.31 6.75 32.01
N VAL A 171 3.01 7.01 32.00
CA VAL A 171 2.04 6.22 31.23
C VAL A 171 1.67 7.00 29.99
N ALA A 172 2.24 6.61 28.87
CA ALA A 172 1.98 7.22 27.56
C ALA A 172 0.80 6.52 26.90
N THR A 173 -0.31 7.23 26.72
CA THR A 173 -1.53 6.70 26.10
C THR A 173 -1.84 7.43 24.82
N LYS A 174 -2.12 6.69 23.74
CA LYS A 174 -2.61 7.22 22.47
C LYS A 174 -3.89 6.53 22.02
N GLY A 175 -4.65 7.19 21.20
CA GLY A 175 -5.86 6.67 20.58
C GLY A 175 -6.68 7.73 19.89
N ALA A 176 -7.86 7.33 19.37
CA ALA A 176 -8.78 8.25 18.75
C ALA A 176 -9.54 9.06 19.83
N PRO A 177 -9.74 10.37 19.65
CA PRO A 177 -10.71 11.11 20.44
C PRO A 177 -12.11 10.61 20.06
N ASP A 178 -12.93 10.33 21.05
CA ASP A 178 -14.34 9.97 20.84
C ASP A 178 -15.19 11.23 20.61
#